data_095d582aa83b932fed2926b373480fbf
#
_entry.id   095d582aa83b932fed2926b373480fbf
#
_cell.length_a   1.000
_cell.length_b   1.000
_cell.length_c   1.000
_cell.angle_alpha   90.00
_cell.angle_beta   90.00
_cell.angle_gamma   90.00
#
_symmetry.space_group_name_H-M   'P 1'
#
loop_
_entity.id
_entity.type
_entity.pdbx_description
1 polymer ?
#
loop_
_entity_poly.entity_id
_entity_poly.type
_entity_poly.pdbx_seq_one_letter_code
_entity_poly.pdbx_strand_id
1 'polypeptide(L)'
;TGDVDVGAYINDSIVRCLAGLESLDRPLFLKIQYNGARAMAELAEFDPTNLVVGILGGGAGTTRDTFELIEQASRFGARVALFGRKIYKAEDSLEIVRLMRNIVEADLSAKDGVKLYHENLAKKSILPNRSLETDLEITDQVLLAEAK
;
A
#
# COMPACT_ATOMS: atom_id res chain seq x y z
N THR A 1 27.58 -8.11 13.51
CA THR A 1 26.70 -8.40 12.37
C THR A 1 25.46 -7.54 12.58
N GLY A 2 25.42 -6.35 11.92
CA GLY A 2 24.26 -5.48 11.97
C GLY A 2 23.07 -6.16 11.29
N ASP A 3 21.86 -5.89 11.79
CA ASP A 3 20.63 -6.34 11.15
C ASP A 3 20.56 -5.76 9.74
N VAL A 4 20.46 -6.64 8.75
CA VAL A 4 20.31 -6.22 7.35
C VAL A 4 18.85 -5.86 7.11
N ASP A 5 18.57 -4.62 6.71
CA ASP A 5 17.27 -4.24 6.21
C ASP A 5 17.02 -4.95 4.86
N VAL A 6 16.31 -6.08 4.93
CA VAL A 6 16.01 -6.93 3.78
C VAL A 6 15.17 -6.17 2.74
N GLY A 7 14.26 -5.31 3.18
CA GLY A 7 13.43 -4.50 2.29
C GLY A 7 14.25 -3.52 1.46
N ALA A 8 15.12 -2.76 2.12
CA ALA A 8 16.05 -1.85 1.45
C ALA A 8 17.00 -2.61 0.51
N TYR A 9 17.52 -3.76 0.95
CA TYR A 9 18.39 -4.59 0.12
C TYR A 9 17.71 -5.09 -1.17
N ILE A 10 16.44 -5.51 -1.08
CA ILE A 10 15.66 -5.94 -2.26
C ILE A 10 15.51 -4.78 -3.23
N ASN A 11 15.10 -3.60 -2.75
CA ASN A 11 14.89 -2.44 -3.62
C ASN A 11 16.20 -1.96 -4.26
N ASP A 12 17.30 -1.92 -3.50
CA ASP A 12 18.63 -1.59 -4.03
C ASP A 12 19.08 -2.58 -5.11
N SER A 13 18.83 -3.87 -4.90
CA SER A 13 19.15 -4.90 -5.89
C SER A 13 18.34 -4.72 -7.19
N ILE A 14 17.05 -4.35 -7.09
CA ILE A 14 16.21 -4.04 -8.24
C ILE A 14 16.77 -2.84 -9.00
N VAL A 15 17.08 -1.75 -8.31
CA VAL A 15 17.65 -0.53 -8.92
C VAL A 15 18.95 -0.85 -9.64
N ARG A 16 19.84 -1.65 -9.05
CA ARG A 16 21.10 -2.08 -9.69
C ARG A 16 20.86 -2.89 -10.95
N CYS A 17 19.90 -3.82 -10.95
CA CYS A 17 19.54 -4.58 -12.15
C CYS A 17 19.00 -3.67 -13.25
N LEU A 18 18.11 -2.73 -12.91
CA LEU A 18 17.52 -1.79 -13.86
C LEU A 18 18.56 -0.80 -14.41
N ALA A 19 19.50 -0.36 -13.58
CA ALA A 19 20.57 0.56 -13.98
C ALA A 19 21.51 -0.04 -15.05
N GLY A 20 21.63 -1.37 -15.09
CA GLY A 20 22.42 -2.08 -16.11
C GLY A 20 21.72 -2.21 -17.47
N LEU A 21 20.46 -1.80 -17.59
CA LEU A 21 19.68 -1.88 -18.82
C LEU A 21 19.64 -0.52 -19.54
N GLU A 22 19.63 -0.54 -20.86
CA GLU A 22 19.29 0.65 -21.64
C GLU A 22 17.82 1.05 -21.40
N SER A 23 17.51 2.33 -21.56
CA SER A 23 16.17 2.85 -21.24
C SER A 23 15.03 2.16 -21.99
N LEU A 24 15.30 1.70 -23.22
CA LEU A 24 14.31 0.97 -24.05
C LEU A 24 14.10 -0.49 -23.60
N ASP A 25 15.07 -1.05 -22.89
CA ASP A 25 15.01 -2.45 -22.41
C ASP A 25 14.49 -2.56 -20.97
N ARG A 26 14.27 -1.42 -20.31
CA ARG A 26 13.69 -1.39 -18.96
C ARG A 26 12.19 -1.71 -18.99
N PRO A 27 11.68 -2.41 -17.96
CA PRO A 27 10.23 -2.62 -17.86
C PRO A 27 9.51 -1.27 -17.67
N LEU A 28 8.34 -1.15 -18.29
CA LEU A 28 7.47 0.02 -18.09
C LEU A 28 6.75 -0.02 -16.73
N PHE A 29 6.59 -1.20 -16.17
CA PHE A 29 5.83 -1.45 -14.96
C PHE A 29 6.55 -2.43 -14.04
N LEU A 30 6.66 -2.09 -12.77
CA LEU A 30 7.23 -2.93 -11.73
C LEU A 30 6.19 -3.17 -10.63
N LYS A 31 5.92 -4.44 -10.36
CA LYS A 31 5.06 -4.87 -9.25
C LYS A 31 5.90 -5.36 -8.10
N ILE A 32 5.88 -4.65 -6.96
CA ILE A 32 6.74 -4.93 -5.82
C ILE A 32 5.96 -4.87 -4.50
N GLN A 33 6.49 -5.53 -3.48
CA GLN A 33 6.05 -5.35 -2.10
C GLN A 33 6.47 -3.95 -1.60
N TYR A 34 5.63 -3.34 -0.77
CA TYR A 34 6.01 -2.13 -0.04
C TYR A 34 7.00 -2.50 1.05
N ASN A 35 8.22 -2.01 0.93
CA ASN A 35 9.33 -2.29 1.85
C ASN A 35 9.70 -1.06 2.71
N GLY A 36 8.75 -0.19 2.97
CA GLY A 36 8.92 1.04 3.73
C GLY A 36 9.13 2.28 2.86
N ALA A 37 9.00 3.42 3.51
CA ALA A 37 8.98 4.74 2.88
C ALA A 37 10.22 5.04 2.04
N ARG A 38 11.38 4.88 2.66
CA ARG A 38 12.66 5.17 2.00
C ARG A 38 12.89 4.28 0.79
N ALA A 39 12.72 2.97 0.95
CA ALA A 39 12.92 2.02 -0.13
C ALA A 39 11.95 2.27 -1.30
N MET A 40 10.71 2.65 -1.02
CA MET A 40 9.73 3.00 -2.04
C MET A 40 10.10 4.29 -2.77
N ALA A 41 10.48 5.34 -2.04
CA ALA A 41 10.87 6.62 -2.63
C ALA A 41 12.11 6.47 -3.55
N GLU A 42 13.16 5.81 -3.07
CA GLU A 42 14.37 5.55 -3.86
C GLU A 42 14.07 4.80 -5.17
N LEU A 43 13.18 3.82 -5.12
CA LEU A 43 12.77 3.07 -6.31
C LEU A 43 11.92 3.92 -7.27
N ALA A 44 10.98 4.70 -6.74
CA ALA A 44 10.12 5.57 -7.55
C ALA A 44 10.90 6.70 -8.22
N GLU A 45 11.95 7.21 -7.56
CA GLU A 45 12.82 8.27 -8.07
C GLU A 45 13.86 7.77 -9.09
N PHE A 46 14.07 6.46 -9.19
CA PHE A 46 15.08 5.88 -10.10
C PHE A 46 14.81 6.21 -11.58
N ASP A 47 13.57 6.05 -12.02
CA ASP A 47 13.15 6.40 -13.39
C ASP A 47 11.69 6.88 -13.38
N PRO A 48 11.43 8.10 -12.86
CA PRO A 48 10.06 8.57 -12.60
C PRO A 48 9.26 8.83 -13.87
N THR A 49 9.92 8.94 -15.01
CA THR A 49 9.28 9.20 -16.31
C THR A 49 8.79 7.91 -16.98
N ASN A 50 9.59 6.86 -16.93
CA ASN A 50 9.32 5.66 -17.71
C ASN A 50 8.87 4.47 -16.87
N LEU A 51 9.29 4.38 -15.59
CA LEU A 51 8.96 3.28 -14.71
C LEU A 51 7.72 3.58 -13.85
N VAL A 52 6.68 2.82 -14.02
CA VAL A 52 5.50 2.84 -13.14
C VAL A 52 5.69 1.83 -12.03
N VAL A 53 5.88 2.30 -10.80
CA VAL A 53 5.98 1.42 -9.63
C VAL A 53 4.59 1.14 -9.07
N GLY A 54 4.23 -0.14 -9.01
CA GLY A 54 3.00 -0.63 -8.42
C GLY A 54 3.27 -1.52 -7.21
N ILE A 55 2.45 -1.39 -6.18
CA ILE A 55 2.53 -2.22 -4.98
C ILE A 55 1.59 -3.41 -5.05
N LEU A 56 2.02 -4.52 -4.45
CA LEU A 56 1.14 -5.65 -4.18
C LEU A 56 0.55 -5.58 -2.77
N GLY A 57 -0.67 -6.11 -2.60
CA GLY A 57 -1.43 -5.96 -1.35
C GLY A 57 -1.00 -6.88 -0.20
N GLY A 58 -0.19 -7.89 -0.45
CA GLY A 58 0.21 -8.83 0.58
C GLY A 58 -0.94 -9.65 1.17
N GLY A 59 -0.89 -9.90 2.47
CA GLY A 59 -1.95 -10.57 3.26
C GLY A 59 -3.21 -9.70 3.41
N ALA A 60 -4.27 -10.28 3.98
CA ALA A 60 -5.51 -9.52 4.22
C ALA A 60 -5.29 -8.43 5.28
N GLY A 61 -4.74 -8.78 6.45
CA GLY A 61 -4.56 -7.83 7.56
C GLY A 61 -5.86 -7.19 8.05
N THR A 62 -5.75 -6.05 8.70
CA THR A 62 -6.87 -5.19 9.09
C THR A 62 -7.25 -4.25 7.94
N THR A 63 -8.41 -3.58 8.06
CA THR A 63 -8.76 -2.50 7.13
C THR A 63 -7.78 -1.34 7.28
N ARG A 64 -7.28 -1.10 8.50
CA ARG A 64 -6.22 -0.11 8.75
C ARG A 64 -4.94 -0.44 7.97
N ASP A 65 -4.44 -1.68 7.99
CA ASP A 65 -3.27 -2.09 7.20
C ASP A 65 -3.48 -1.83 5.70
N THR A 66 -4.69 -2.05 5.21
CA THR A 66 -5.02 -1.84 3.81
C THR A 66 -4.97 -0.38 3.42
N PHE A 67 -5.58 0.49 4.21
CA PHE A 67 -5.65 1.93 3.96
C PHE A 67 -4.32 2.62 4.21
N GLU A 68 -3.61 2.23 5.27
CA GLU A 68 -2.28 2.75 5.58
C GLU A 68 -1.28 2.41 4.47
N LEU A 69 -1.31 1.18 3.95
CA LEU A 69 -0.47 0.77 2.84
C LEU A 69 -0.69 1.64 1.60
N ILE A 70 -1.95 1.95 1.26
CA ILE A 70 -2.27 2.81 0.12
C ILE A 70 -1.82 4.25 0.37
N GLU A 71 -2.10 4.80 1.55
CA GLU A 71 -1.71 6.16 1.91
C GLU A 71 -0.19 6.34 1.82
N GLN A 72 0.56 5.45 2.48
CA GLN A 72 2.02 5.52 2.47
C GLN A 72 2.61 5.27 1.08
N ALA A 73 2.17 4.22 0.39
CA ALA A 73 2.70 3.90 -0.92
C ALA A 73 2.47 5.03 -1.94
N SER A 74 1.29 5.63 -1.94
CA SER A 74 0.99 6.81 -2.78
C SER A 74 1.89 8.00 -2.41
N ARG A 75 2.04 8.28 -1.13
CA ARG A 75 2.89 9.37 -0.63
C ARG A 75 4.36 9.22 -1.04
N PHE A 76 4.86 7.99 -1.12
CA PHE A 76 6.25 7.67 -1.46
C PHE A 76 6.44 7.21 -2.92
N GLY A 77 5.52 7.52 -3.81
CA GLY A 77 5.73 7.46 -5.25
C GLY A 77 5.19 6.22 -5.97
N ALA A 78 4.51 5.29 -5.28
CA ALA A 78 3.77 4.24 -5.96
C ALA A 78 2.58 4.84 -6.73
N ARG A 79 2.38 4.39 -7.96
CA ARG A 79 1.34 4.91 -8.87
C ARG A 79 0.18 3.94 -9.10
N VAL A 80 0.36 2.67 -8.74
CA VAL A 80 -0.63 1.61 -8.93
C VAL A 80 -0.68 0.70 -7.70
N ALA A 81 -1.88 0.35 -7.25
CA ALA A 81 -2.11 -0.66 -6.22
C ALA A 81 -2.77 -1.90 -6.83
N LEU A 82 -2.13 -3.05 -6.68
CA LEU A 82 -2.56 -4.32 -7.24
C LEU A 82 -3.04 -5.26 -6.13
N PHE A 83 -4.24 -5.01 -5.66
CA PHE A 83 -4.85 -5.72 -4.54
C PHE A 83 -5.87 -6.77 -5.04
N GLY A 84 -5.72 -7.99 -4.57
CA GLY A 84 -6.69 -9.07 -4.76
C GLY A 84 -7.39 -9.38 -3.44
N ARG A 85 -6.69 -10.09 -2.55
CA ARG A 85 -7.25 -10.59 -1.28
C ARG A 85 -7.83 -9.50 -0.38
N LYS A 86 -7.22 -8.33 -0.34
CA LYS A 86 -7.71 -7.18 0.45
C LYS A 86 -9.07 -6.67 -0.04
N ILE A 87 -9.37 -6.83 -1.33
CA ILE A 87 -10.64 -6.41 -1.93
C ILE A 87 -11.69 -7.52 -1.84
N TYR A 88 -11.39 -8.72 -2.36
CA TYR A 88 -12.44 -9.75 -2.43
C TYR A 88 -12.81 -10.38 -1.08
N LYS A 89 -11.95 -10.23 -0.05
CA LYS A 89 -12.23 -10.66 1.33
C LYS A 89 -12.86 -9.57 2.20
N ALA A 90 -12.99 -8.35 1.68
CA ALA A 90 -13.67 -7.28 2.38
C ALA A 90 -15.17 -7.56 2.45
N GLU A 91 -15.84 -7.07 3.48
CA GLU A 91 -17.28 -7.21 3.69
C GLU A 91 -18.07 -6.52 2.57
N ASP A 92 -17.55 -5.40 2.06
CA ASP A 92 -18.06 -4.68 0.91
C ASP A 92 -16.90 -4.27 0.00
N SER A 93 -16.71 -5.05 -1.07
CA SER A 93 -15.60 -4.86 -2.01
C SER A 93 -15.67 -3.53 -2.77
N LEU A 94 -16.87 -3.02 -3.06
CA LEU A 94 -17.02 -1.74 -3.76
C LEU A 94 -16.73 -0.58 -2.82
N GLU A 95 -17.19 -0.67 -1.57
CA GLU A 95 -16.98 0.35 -0.57
C GLU A 95 -15.49 0.50 -0.21
N ILE A 96 -14.78 -0.62 -0.02
CA ILE A 96 -13.35 -0.55 0.29
C ILE A 96 -12.55 0.07 -0.86
N VAL A 97 -12.87 -0.26 -2.12
CA VAL A 97 -12.21 0.36 -3.28
C VAL A 97 -12.53 1.85 -3.38
N ARG A 98 -13.78 2.25 -3.11
CA ARG A 98 -14.16 3.67 -3.08
C ARG A 98 -13.38 4.47 -2.03
N LEU A 99 -13.21 3.90 -0.83
CA LEU A 99 -12.45 4.55 0.24
C LEU A 99 -10.95 4.57 -0.05
N MET A 100 -10.38 3.51 -0.62
CA MET A 100 -9.00 3.51 -1.12
C MET A 100 -8.75 4.67 -2.10
N ARG A 101 -9.70 4.90 -3.00
CA ARG A 101 -9.61 6.00 -3.94
C ARG A 101 -9.68 7.36 -3.25
N ASN A 102 -10.57 7.53 -2.28
CA ASN A 102 -10.68 8.76 -1.50
C ASN A 102 -9.41 9.07 -0.68
N ILE A 103 -8.73 8.05 -0.18
CA ILE A 103 -7.44 8.21 0.52
C ILE A 103 -6.37 8.78 -0.42
N VAL A 104 -6.34 8.34 -1.67
CA VAL A 104 -5.33 8.80 -2.65
C VAL A 104 -5.70 10.14 -3.27
N GLU A 105 -6.99 10.40 -3.52
CA GLU A 105 -7.44 11.55 -4.34
C GLU A 105 -8.07 12.69 -3.54
N ALA A 106 -8.54 12.43 -2.31
CA ALA A 106 -9.37 13.36 -1.54
C ALA A 106 -8.87 13.63 -0.11
N ASP A 107 -7.60 13.38 0.18
CA ASP A 107 -6.95 13.61 1.49
C ASP A 107 -7.66 12.95 2.69
N LEU A 108 -8.37 11.85 2.45
CA LEU A 108 -8.94 11.05 3.54
C LEU A 108 -7.82 10.29 4.25
N SER A 109 -7.65 10.47 5.56
CA SER A 109 -6.66 9.69 6.30
C SER A 109 -7.03 8.21 6.36
N ALA A 110 -6.03 7.32 6.40
CA ALA A 110 -6.26 5.88 6.55
C ALA A 110 -7.12 5.56 7.78
N LYS A 111 -6.87 6.24 8.90
CA LYS A 111 -7.61 6.08 10.15
C LYS A 111 -9.09 6.47 10.02
N ASP A 112 -9.37 7.60 9.39
CA ASP A 112 -10.75 8.05 9.20
C ASP A 112 -11.46 7.23 8.13
N GLY A 113 -10.71 6.73 7.15
CA GLY A 113 -11.19 5.75 6.19
C GLY A 113 -11.76 4.49 6.84
N VAL A 114 -11.08 3.93 7.86
CA VAL A 114 -11.58 2.77 8.64
C VAL A 114 -12.90 3.09 9.35
N LYS A 115 -12.97 4.24 10.04
CA LYS A 115 -14.20 4.65 10.71
C LYS A 115 -15.37 4.78 9.72
N LEU A 116 -15.11 5.45 8.59
CA LEU A 116 -16.11 5.65 7.55
C LEU A 116 -16.53 4.31 6.90
N TYR A 117 -15.61 3.35 6.76
CA TYR A 117 -15.93 2.01 6.29
C TYR A 117 -16.93 1.32 7.23
N HIS A 118 -16.65 1.30 8.53
CA HIS A 118 -17.56 0.72 9.53
C HIS A 118 -18.93 1.42 9.59
N GLU A 119 -18.97 2.75 9.50
CA GLU A 119 -20.23 3.50 9.42
C GLU A 119 -21.06 3.11 8.18
N ASN A 120 -20.39 2.93 7.03
CA ASN A 120 -21.07 2.60 5.79
C ASN A 120 -21.53 1.13 5.76
N LEU A 121 -20.77 0.22 6.37
CA LEU A 121 -21.23 -1.16 6.61
C LEU A 121 -22.51 -1.16 7.48
N ALA A 122 -22.52 -0.40 8.56
CA ALA A 122 -23.69 -0.29 9.45
C ALA A 122 -24.93 0.26 8.71
N LYS A 123 -24.78 1.29 7.87
CA LYS A 123 -25.87 1.84 7.03
C LYS A 123 -26.45 0.79 6.06
N LYS A 124 -25.62 -0.15 5.61
CA LYS A 124 -26.02 -1.25 4.72
C LYS A 124 -26.46 -2.51 5.48
N SER A 125 -26.49 -2.48 6.82
CA SER A 125 -26.76 -3.63 7.68
C SER A 125 -25.81 -4.82 7.44
N ILE A 126 -24.56 -4.53 7.06
CA ILE A 126 -23.49 -5.51 6.90
C ILE A 126 -22.70 -5.57 8.21
N LEU A 127 -22.57 -6.79 8.76
CA LEU A 127 -21.77 -7.00 9.97
C LEU A 127 -20.28 -7.01 9.62
N PRO A 128 -19.45 -6.18 10.28
CA PRO A 128 -18.02 -6.22 10.08
C PRO A 128 -17.41 -7.50 10.65
N ASN A 129 -16.37 -8.02 10.02
CA ASN A 129 -15.63 -9.21 10.49
C ASN A 129 -14.82 -8.93 11.77
N ARG A 130 -14.56 -7.66 12.09
CA ARG A 130 -13.80 -7.21 13.29
C ARG A 130 -14.52 -6.05 13.95
N SER A 131 -14.27 -5.86 15.25
CA SER A 131 -14.67 -4.62 15.92
C SER A 131 -13.91 -3.43 15.33
N LEU A 132 -14.48 -2.23 15.42
CA LEU A 132 -13.81 -1.01 14.96
C LEU A 132 -12.43 -0.84 15.64
N GLU A 133 -12.33 -1.14 16.94
CA GLU A 133 -11.10 -1.04 17.72
C GLU A 133 -10.00 -1.95 17.11
N THR A 134 -10.31 -3.23 16.91
CA THR A 134 -9.37 -4.19 16.31
C THR A 134 -9.02 -3.83 14.85
N ASP A 135 -9.98 -3.32 14.11
CA ASP A 135 -9.76 -2.99 12.69
C ASP A 135 -9.00 -1.66 12.48
N LEU A 136 -8.86 -0.85 13.55
CA LEU A 136 -8.00 0.33 13.60
C LEU A 136 -6.53 0.01 13.93
N GLU A 137 -6.23 -1.21 14.34
CA GLU A 137 -4.86 -1.62 14.64
C GLU A 137 -4.05 -1.80 13.35
N ILE A 138 -2.77 -1.40 13.40
CA ILE A 138 -1.79 -1.70 12.37
C ILE A 138 -1.07 -2.97 12.78
N THR A 139 -1.20 -4.03 12.00
CA THR A 139 -0.57 -5.33 12.25
C THR A 139 0.68 -5.55 11.39
N ASP A 140 0.83 -4.82 10.30
CA ASP A 140 2.02 -4.86 9.44
C ASP A 140 3.10 -3.91 9.97
N GLN A 141 4.21 -4.51 10.46
CA GLN A 141 5.31 -3.79 11.08
C GLN A 141 5.96 -2.73 10.16
N VAL A 142 5.96 -2.97 8.85
CA VAL A 142 6.55 -2.05 7.86
C VAL A 142 5.78 -0.73 7.81
N LEU A 143 4.50 -0.74 8.15
CA LEU A 143 3.64 0.45 8.11
C LEU A 143 3.74 1.30 9.37
N LEU A 144 4.25 0.76 10.49
CA LEU A 144 4.26 1.47 11.78
C LEU A 144 5.15 2.71 11.79
N ALA A 145 6.25 2.70 11.04
CA ALA A 145 7.23 3.78 11.05
C ALA A 145 6.66 5.13 10.55
N GLU A 146 5.69 5.07 9.65
CA GLU A 146 5.13 6.25 8.95
C GLU A 146 3.64 6.47 9.26
N ALA A 147 3.05 5.65 10.12
CA ALA A 147 1.64 5.73 10.49
C ALA A 147 1.34 7.02 11.27
N LYS A 148 0.17 7.64 10.99
CA LYS A 148 -0.34 8.87 11.62
C LYS A 148 -1.57 8.60 12.49
#